data_b1327983d6c66c8a6e2b876e7ee6cedf
#
_entry.id   b1327983d6c66c8a6e2b876e7ee6cedf
#
_cell.length_a   1.000
_cell.length_b   1.000
_cell.length_c   1.000
_cell.angle_alpha   90.00
_cell.angle_beta   90.00
_cell.angle_gamma   90.00
#
_symmetry.space_group_name_H-M   'P 1'
#
loop_
_entity.id
_entity.type
_entity.pdbx_description
1 polymer ?
#
loop_
_entity_poly.entity_id
_entity_poly.type
_entity_poly.pdbx_seq_one_letter_code
_entity_poly.pdbx_strand_id
1 'polypeptide(L)'
;MSIAPETLEREKDKLYLLDSELIRRLGVPDKVLRPILDTLEKKHGFPRKQALFGGRRYWPAVKLWLDKHNGLIVEPSQQRSERR
;
A
#
# COMPACT_ATOMS: atom_id res chain seq x y z
N MET A 1 -13.25 -8.13 -27.19
CA MET A 1 -12.96 -8.00 -26.73
C MET A 1 -12.70 -7.69 -26.17
N SER A 2 -12.46 -7.63 -26.09
CA SER A 2 -12.20 -7.35 -25.49
C SER A 2 -11.86 -7.22 -24.77
N ILE A 3 -11.66 -7.28 -24.58
CA ILE A 3 -11.30 -7.02 -23.90
C ILE A 3 -10.60 -7.17 -23.16
N ALA A 4 -10.49 -7.47 -23.50
CA ALA A 4 -9.57 -7.85 -22.82
C ALA A 4 -8.95 -7.05 -21.97
N PRO A 5 -8.67 -6.27 -22.28
CA PRO A 5 -7.95 -5.55 -21.46
C PRO A 5 -8.63 -5.17 -20.36
N GLU A 6 -9.22 -5.15 -20.44
CA GLU A 6 -9.73 -4.78 -19.59
C GLU A 6 -10.23 -5.48 -18.82
N THR A 7 -10.45 -6.03 -19.37
CA THR A 7 -10.85 -6.84 -18.52
C THR A 7 -10.07 -6.74 -17.49
N LEU A 8 -9.43 -6.23 -17.85
CA LEU A 8 -8.66 -6.19 -17.12
C LEU A 8 -8.69 -5.59 -16.12
N GLU A 9 -8.08 -5.28 -15.67
CA GLU A 9 -8.09 -4.81 -14.55
C GLU A 9 -8.21 -3.48 -14.47
N ARG A 10 -9.25 -2.96 -13.91
CA ARG A 10 -9.33 -1.60 -13.54
C ARG A 10 -8.37 -1.41 -12.44
N GLU A 11 -7.78 -0.25 -12.40
CA GLU A 11 -6.77 0.03 -11.42
C GLU A 11 -7.24 -0.20 -10.01
N LYS A 12 -8.46 0.15 -9.71
CA LYS A 12 -8.96 -0.01 -8.36
C LYS A 12 -9.10 -1.46 -7.93
N ASP A 13 -9.08 -2.38 -8.90
CA ASP A 13 -9.23 -3.79 -8.61
C ASP A 13 -7.92 -4.54 -8.57
N LYS A 14 -6.81 -3.89 -8.84
CA LYS A 14 -5.54 -4.57 -8.85
C LYS A 14 -5.05 -4.87 -7.45
N LEU A 15 -4.47 -6.03 -7.27
CA LEU A 15 -3.90 -6.41 -5.99
C LEU A 15 -2.42 -6.07 -5.89
N TYR A 16 -1.71 -6.07 -7.03
CA TYR A 16 -0.28 -5.77 -7.04
C TYR A 16 -0.06 -4.47 -7.79
N LEU A 17 0.54 -3.50 -7.14
CA LEU A 17 0.70 -2.18 -7.70
C LEU A 17 2.14 -1.76 -7.87
N LEU A 18 2.42 -1.11 -8.98
CA LEU A 18 3.69 -0.44 -9.18
C LEU A 18 3.66 0.82 -8.32
N ASP A 19 4.81 1.39 -8.05
CA ASP A 19 4.85 2.60 -7.23
C ASP A 19 4.00 3.72 -7.81
N SER A 20 4.01 3.89 -9.13
CA SER A 20 3.20 4.94 -9.73
C SER A 20 1.71 4.70 -9.51
N GLU A 21 1.30 3.45 -9.57
CA GLU A 21 -0.10 3.11 -9.34
C GLU A 21 -0.47 3.29 -7.88
N LEU A 22 0.45 2.93 -7.00
CA LEU A 22 0.23 3.07 -5.57
C LEU A 22 0.08 4.54 -5.20
N ILE A 23 0.97 5.37 -5.69
CA ILE A 23 0.94 6.80 -5.40
C ILE A 23 -0.37 7.41 -5.87
N ARG A 24 -0.80 7.01 -7.06
CA ARG A 24 -2.05 7.52 -7.60
C ARG A 24 -3.23 7.09 -6.74
N ARG A 25 -3.20 5.84 -6.26
CA ARG A 25 -4.29 5.33 -5.43
C ARG A 25 -4.33 6.03 -4.07
N LEU A 26 -3.17 6.38 -3.53
CA LEU A 26 -3.12 7.05 -2.24
C LEU A 26 -3.52 8.50 -2.31
N GLY A 27 -3.45 9.09 -3.49
CA GLY A 27 -3.86 10.47 -3.64
C GLY A 27 -2.87 11.49 -3.09
N VAL A 28 -1.62 11.07 -2.87
CA VAL A 28 -0.57 11.97 -2.39
C VAL A 28 0.30 12.35 -3.58
N PRO A 29 0.73 13.61 -3.68
CA PRO A 29 1.55 14.00 -4.82
C PRO A 29 2.79 13.14 -4.93
N ASP A 30 3.14 12.79 -6.17
CA ASP A 30 4.29 11.95 -6.45
C ASP A 30 5.56 12.49 -5.80
N LYS A 31 5.80 13.79 -5.94
CA LYS A 31 7.01 14.38 -5.41
C LYS A 31 7.09 14.33 -3.88
N VAL A 32 5.97 14.13 -3.24
CA VAL A 32 5.95 14.04 -1.78
C VAL A 32 6.20 12.59 -1.37
N LEU A 33 5.50 11.66 -2.00
CA LEU A 33 5.52 10.27 -1.57
C LEU A 33 6.71 9.47 -2.08
N ARG A 34 7.05 9.65 -3.35
CA ARG A 34 8.10 8.81 -3.94
C ARG A 34 9.42 8.86 -3.16
N PRO A 35 9.89 10.02 -2.71
CA PRO A 35 11.16 10.06 -2.00
C PRO A 35 11.13 9.35 -0.65
N ILE A 36 9.96 9.24 -0.04
CA ILE A 36 9.92 8.66 1.30
C ILE A 36 9.56 7.18 1.32
N LEU A 37 9.19 6.60 0.18
CA LEU A 37 8.84 5.19 0.14
C LEU A 37 9.95 4.30 0.64
N ASP A 38 11.18 4.62 0.27
CA ASP A 38 12.32 3.82 0.68
C ASP A 38 12.50 3.88 2.19
N THR A 39 12.33 5.05 2.77
CA THR A 39 12.45 5.23 4.20
C THR A 39 11.33 4.48 4.92
N LEU A 40 10.13 4.51 4.36
CA LEU A 40 9.01 3.80 4.95
C LEU A 40 9.29 2.31 4.99
N GLU A 41 9.87 1.77 3.92
CA GLU A 41 10.22 0.36 3.90
C GLU A 41 11.27 0.03 4.94
N LYS A 42 12.30 0.83 5.01
CA LYS A 42 13.42 0.54 5.89
C LYS A 42 13.18 0.81 7.34
N LYS A 43 12.44 1.83 7.64
CA LYS A 43 12.28 2.26 9.02
C LYS A 43 10.92 2.06 9.63
N HIS A 44 9.92 1.89 8.80
CA HIS A 44 8.55 1.81 9.31
C HIS A 44 7.80 0.56 8.92
N GLY A 45 8.49 -0.40 8.34
CA GLY A 45 7.86 -1.67 8.01
C GLY A 45 6.85 -1.63 6.87
N PHE A 46 6.97 -0.64 6.00
CA PHE A 46 6.07 -0.54 4.87
C PHE A 46 6.28 -1.73 3.94
N PRO A 47 5.22 -2.32 3.38
CA PRO A 47 5.35 -3.50 2.53
C PRO A 47 6.29 -3.26 1.36
N ARG A 48 7.16 -4.22 1.12
CA ARG A 48 8.18 -4.08 0.09
C ARG A 48 7.70 -4.52 -1.28
N LYS A 49 8.38 -4.03 -2.29
CA LYS A 49 8.13 -4.48 -3.64
C LYS A 49 8.59 -5.91 -3.77
N GLN A 50 7.86 -6.69 -4.54
CA GLN A 50 8.18 -8.09 -4.72
C GLN A 50 8.74 -8.30 -6.11
N ALA A 51 10.00 -8.69 -6.20
CA ALA A 51 10.63 -8.92 -7.49
C ALA A 51 9.89 -9.98 -8.29
N LEU A 52 9.33 -10.94 -7.59
CA LEU A 52 8.59 -12.02 -8.22
C LEU A 52 7.41 -11.48 -9.04
N PHE A 53 6.86 -10.36 -8.64
CA PHE A 53 5.74 -9.76 -9.33
C PHE A 53 6.12 -8.44 -9.99
N GLY A 54 7.32 -8.38 -10.54
CA GLY A 54 7.73 -7.23 -11.33
C GLY A 54 7.92 -5.96 -10.51
N GLY A 55 8.34 -6.11 -9.27
CA GLY A 55 8.58 -4.94 -8.45
C GLY A 55 7.31 -4.24 -7.98
N ARG A 56 6.25 -5.02 -7.83
CA ARG A 56 4.99 -4.48 -7.36
C ARG A 56 4.77 -4.78 -5.90
N ARG A 57 3.98 -3.96 -5.22
CA ARG A 57 3.64 -4.17 -3.83
C ARG A 57 2.24 -4.75 -3.74
N TYR A 58 2.04 -5.61 -2.74
CA TYR A 58 0.74 -6.25 -2.54
C TYR A 58 -0.19 -5.24 -1.85
N TRP A 59 -1.22 -4.82 -2.54
CA TRP A 59 -2.11 -3.76 -2.06
C TRP A 59 -2.78 -4.06 -0.71
N PRO A 60 -3.30 -5.28 -0.47
CA PRO A 60 -3.92 -5.55 0.83
C PRO A 60 -2.96 -5.35 2.00
N ALA A 61 -1.68 -5.65 1.81
CA ALA A 61 -0.70 -5.44 2.86
C ALA A 61 -0.46 -3.95 3.06
N VAL A 62 -0.43 -3.20 1.98
CA VAL A 62 -0.26 -1.75 2.05
C VAL A 62 -1.44 -1.13 2.78
N LYS A 63 -2.64 -1.57 2.43
CA LYS A 63 -3.83 -1.03 3.06
C LYS A 63 -3.84 -1.33 4.55
N LEU A 64 -3.45 -2.54 4.92
CA LEU A 64 -3.40 -2.91 6.33
C LEU A 64 -2.37 -2.06 7.07
N TRP A 65 -1.22 -1.84 6.46
CA TRP A 65 -0.19 -1.02 7.07
C TRP A 65 -0.69 0.41 7.28
N LEU A 66 -1.39 0.94 6.28
CA LEU A 66 -1.94 2.28 6.39
C LEU A 66 -3.00 2.38 7.48
N ASP A 67 -3.85 1.37 7.55
CA ASP A 67 -4.90 1.36 8.56
C ASP A 67 -4.30 1.33 9.96
N LYS A 68 -3.26 0.54 10.15
CA LYS A 68 -2.61 0.48 11.45
C LYS A 68 -1.87 1.78 11.75
N HIS A 69 -1.20 2.31 10.75
CA HIS A 69 -0.44 3.53 10.91
C HIS A 69 -1.35 4.70 11.31
N ASN A 70 -2.55 4.71 10.79
CA ASN A 70 -3.50 5.78 11.06
C ASN A 70 -4.46 5.47 12.20
N GLY A 71 -4.20 4.38 12.92
CA GLY A 71 -4.99 4.06 14.08
C GLY A 71 -6.35 3.45 13.81
N LEU A 72 -6.60 3.05 12.56
CA LEU A 72 -7.87 2.46 12.23
C LEU A 72 -7.98 1.03 12.72
N ILE A 73 -6.85 0.32 12.76
CA ILE A 73 -6.80 -1.02 13.29
C ILE A 73 -5.83 -1.00 14.45
N VAL A 74 -6.28 -1.43 15.61
CA VAL A 74 -5.46 -1.39 16.80
C VAL A 74 -5.19 -2.81 17.27
N GLU A 75 -3.92 -3.14 17.49
CA GLU A 75 -3.58 -4.47 17.95
C GLU A 75 -4.00 -4.64 19.39
N PRO A 76 -4.26 -5.86 19.83
CA PRO A 76 -4.77 -6.08 21.17
C PRO A 76 -3.93 -5.42 22.28
N SER A 77 -2.64 -5.45 22.15
CA SER A 77 -1.79 -4.84 23.17
C SER A 77 -1.97 -3.33 23.18
N GLN A 78 -2.16 -2.75 22.02
CA GLN A 78 -2.37 -1.32 21.95
C GLN A 78 -3.73 -0.94 22.44
N GLN A 79 -4.70 -1.80 22.21
CA GLN A 79 -6.02 -1.52 22.70
C GLN A 79 -6.03 -1.41 24.21
N ARG A 80 -5.29 -2.28 24.85
CA ARG A 80 -5.23 -2.21 26.28
C ARG A 80 -4.61 -0.92 26.74
N SER A 81 -3.59 -0.48 26.07
CA SER A 81 -2.97 0.78 26.42
C SER A 81 -3.94 1.91 26.31
N GLU A 82 -4.71 1.88 25.30
CA GLU A 82 -5.61 2.96 25.07
C GLU A 82 -6.74 3.03 26.07
N ARG A 83 -6.95 1.95 26.74
CA ARG A 83 -7.95 1.99 27.67
C ARG A 83 -7.60 2.75 28.83
N ARG A 84 -6.45 3.13 29.02
CA ARG A 84 -6.07 3.82 30.15
C ARG A 84 -5.96 5.10 29.97
#